data_f3d680c2df1720ff8c1d74f9e419521c
#
_entry.id   f3d680c2df1720ff8c1d74f9e419521c
#
_cell.length_a   1.000
_cell.length_b   1.000
_cell.length_c   1.000
_cell.angle_alpha   90.00
_cell.angle_beta   90.00
_cell.angle_gamma   90.00
#
_symmetry.space_group_name_H-M   'P 1'
#
loop_
_entity.id
_entity.type
_entity.pdbx_description
1 polymer ?
#
loop_
_entity_poly.entity_id
_entity_poly.type
_entity_poly.pdbx_seq_one_letter_code
_entity_poly.pdbx_strand_id
1 'polypeptide(L)'
;MRFIQQVDIVGSAQLRLDDILSNIHGVVQAELLDNEVDAARELLKSKHLRAAGAVAGVVLERHLARTCISRGVTSSKKDPSISDWNDKLKEVNAFDLPAWRGVQRLSDIRNLCCHPKQRDPTKDEVEELINGADKIVKTVL
;
A
#
# COMPACT_ATOMS: atom_id res chain seq x y z
N MET A 1 33.69 32.32 15.68
CA MET A 1 33.50 32.63 14.26
C MET A 1 33.22 31.37 13.44
N ARG A 2 34.12 30.45 13.41
CA ARG A 2 33.89 29.17 12.75
C ARG A 2 32.64 28.44 13.27
N PHE A 3 32.37 28.52 14.55
CA PHE A 3 31.25 27.87 15.18
C PHE A 3 29.91 28.39 14.66
N ILE A 4 29.74 29.69 14.47
CA ILE A 4 28.51 30.30 13.96
C ILE A 4 28.32 29.93 12.47
N GLN A 5 29.39 30.00 11.68
CA GLN A 5 29.34 29.59 10.27
C GLN A 5 29.01 28.11 10.12
N GLN A 6 29.55 27.25 11.00
CA GLN A 6 29.24 25.82 11.00
C GLN A 6 27.79 25.56 11.34
N VAL A 7 27.17 26.33 12.22
CA VAL A 7 25.75 26.20 12.56
C VAL A 7 24.87 26.50 11.36
N ASP A 8 25.17 27.58 10.61
CA ASP A 8 24.42 27.94 9.40
C ASP A 8 24.59 26.90 8.28
N ILE A 9 25.81 26.41 8.07
CA ILE A 9 26.09 25.37 7.10
C ILE A 9 25.39 24.06 7.48
N VAL A 10 25.40 23.70 8.75
CA VAL A 10 24.72 22.51 9.27
C VAL A 10 23.22 22.62 9.08
N GLY A 11 22.62 23.81 9.30
CA GLY A 11 21.20 24.02 9.05
C GLY A 11 20.81 23.82 7.59
N SER A 12 21.57 24.38 6.63
CA SER A 12 21.34 24.19 5.19
C SER A 12 21.60 22.76 4.77
N ALA A 13 22.67 22.13 5.30
CA ALA A 13 22.99 20.73 5.03
C ALA A 13 21.92 19.79 5.59
N GLN A 14 21.35 20.11 6.76
CA GLN A 14 20.27 19.33 7.36
C GLN A 14 18.99 19.34 6.49
N LEU A 15 18.60 20.49 5.93
CA LEU A 15 17.45 20.56 5.02
C LEU A 15 17.66 19.72 3.76
N ARG A 16 18.85 19.77 3.17
CA ARG A 16 19.21 18.95 2.03
C ARG A 16 19.24 17.46 2.38
N LEU A 17 19.76 17.13 3.54
CA LEU A 17 19.83 15.77 4.03
C LEU A 17 18.43 15.21 4.24
N ASP A 18 17.52 15.98 4.81
CA ASP A 18 16.13 15.57 5.01
C ASP A 18 15.44 15.30 3.68
N ASP A 19 15.65 16.12 2.65
CA ASP A 19 15.13 15.90 1.30
C ASP A 19 15.71 14.62 0.68
N ILE A 20 17.02 14.39 0.80
CA ILE A 20 17.69 13.19 0.29
C ILE A 20 17.17 11.95 1.00
N LEU A 21 17.04 11.98 2.32
CA LEU A 21 16.53 10.87 3.11
C LEU A 21 15.08 10.56 2.77
N SER A 22 14.25 11.59 2.56
CA SER A 22 12.86 11.42 2.12
C SER A 22 12.78 10.75 0.76
N ASN A 23 13.61 11.18 -0.20
CA ASN A 23 13.68 10.59 -1.54
C ASN A 23 14.15 9.13 -1.49
N ILE A 24 15.20 8.84 -0.72
CA ILE A 24 15.71 7.47 -0.53
C ILE A 24 14.65 6.60 0.11
N HIS A 25 13.96 7.08 1.12
CA HIS A 25 12.88 6.37 1.79
C HIS A 25 11.76 6.01 0.80
N GLY A 26 11.35 6.96 -0.05
CA GLY A 26 10.36 6.73 -1.09
C GLY A 26 10.80 5.67 -2.10
N VAL A 27 12.07 5.72 -2.55
CA VAL A 27 12.62 4.74 -3.49
C VAL A 27 12.68 3.34 -2.85
N VAL A 28 13.17 3.22 -1.63
CA VAL A 28 13.24 1.95 -0.90
C VAL A 28 11.85 1.36 -0.70
N GLN A 29 10.86 2.18 -0.37
CA GLN A 29 9.48 1.72 -0.22
C GLN A 29 8.90 1.22 -1.55
N ALA A 30 9.14 1.93 -2.65
CA ALA A 30 8.69 1.51 -3.98
C ALA A 30 9.31 0.17 -4.37
N GLU A 31 10.61 -0.01 -4.16
CA GLU A 31 11.30 -1.27 -4.43
C GLU A 31 10.75 -2.41 -3.56
N LEU A 32 10.48 -2.16 -2.30
CA LEU A 32 9.93 -3.16 -1.38
C LEU A 32 8.54 -3.61 -1.85
N LEU A 33 7.67 -2.68 -2.25
CA LEU A 33 6.34 -3.00 -2.77
C LEU A 33 6.43 -3.79 -4.07
N ASP A 34 7.31 -3.42 -4.98
CA ASP A 34 7.54 -4.16 -6.23
C ASP A 34 8.00 -5.59 -5.94
N ASN A 35 8.92 -5.78 -4.98
CA ASN A 35 9.39 -7.09 -4.59
C ASN A 35 8.28 -7.95 -3.97
N GLU A 36 7.39 -7.36 -3.17
CA GLU A 36 6.26 -8.07 -2.58
C GLU A 36 5.23 -8.47 -3.65
N VAL A 37 4.96 -7.60 -4.61
CA VAL A 37 4.07 -7.94 -5.75
C VAL A 37 4.68 -9.07 -6.58
N ASP A 38 5.98 -9.01 -6.86
CA ASP A 38 6.69 -10.08 -7.56
C ASP A 38 6.63 -11.39 -6.79
N ALA A 39 6.79 -11.35 -5.46
CA ALA A 39 6.65 -12.53 -4.62
C ALA A 39 5.24 -13.11 -4.70
N ALA A 40 4.21 -12.27 -4.71
CA ALA A 40 2.83 -12.73 -4.91
C ALA A 40 2.64 -13.41 -6.26
N ARG A 41 3.23 -12.86 -7.33
CA ARG A 41 3.18 -13.46 -8.67
C ARG A 41 3.87 -14.82 -8.73
N GLU A 42 5.02 -14.95 -8.06
CA GLU A 42 5.72 -16.25 -7.97
C GLU A 42 4.91 -17.29 -7.21
N LEU A 43 4.27 -16.90 -6.10
CA LEU A 43 3.37 -17.76 -5.36
C LEU A 43 2.19 -18.22 -6.22
N LEU A 44 1.64 -17.32 -7.04
CA LEU A 44 0.57 -17.66 -7.98
C LEU A 44 1.02 -18.66 -9.03
N LYS A 45 2.20 -18.48 -9.61
CA LYS A 45 2.80 -19.44 -10.56
C LYS A 45 2.96 -20.82 -9.94
N SER A 46 3.34 -20.88 -8.66
CA SER A 46 3.49 -22.13 -7.92
C SER A 46 2.17 -22.70 -7.40
N LYS A 47 1.04 -22.11 -7.81
CA LYS A 47 -0.31 -22.53 -7.44
C LYS A 47 -0.66 -22.38 -5.96
N HIS A 48 0.05 -21.52 -5.23
CA HIS A 48 -0.26 -21.16 -3.85
C HIS A 48 -1.21 -19.95 -3.83
N LEU A 49 -2.47 -20.19 -4.19
CA LEU A 49 -3.46 -19.13 -4.44
C LEU A 49 -3.73 -18.28 -3.20
N ARG A 50 -4.00 -18.92 -2.07
CA ARG A 50 -4.28 -18.17 -0.82
C ARG A 50 -3.10 -17.36 -0.34
N ALA A 51 -1.91 -17.94 -0.39
CA ALA A 51 -0.68 -17.25 0.01
C ALA A 51 -0.41 -16.04 -0.91
N ALA A 52 -0.56 -16.21 -2.21
CA ALA A 52 -0.41 -15.13 -3.19
C ALA A 52 -1.39 -13.98 -2.90
N GLY A 53 -2.66 -14.31 -2.67
CA GLY A 53 -3.68 -13.32 -2.34
C GLY A 53 -3.44 -12.62 -1.01
N ALA A 54 -2.95 -13.34 0.00
CA ALA A 54 -2.61 -12.76 1.30
C ALA A 54 -1.49 -11.73 1.17
N VAL A 55 -0.43 -12.05 0.42
CA VAL A 55 0.69 -11.11 0.18
C VAL A 55 0.20 -9.87 -0.57
N ALA A 56 -0.56 -10.05 -1.65
CA ALA A 56 -1.13 -8.92 -2.40
C ALA A 56 -2.05 -8.06 -1.52
N GLY A 57 -2.84 -8.68 -0.66
CA GLY A 57 -3.70 -7.98 0.29
C GLY A 57 -2.94 -7.12 1.29
N VAL A 58 -1.82 -7.61 1.79
CA VAL A 58 -0.94 -6.84 2.71
C VAL A 58 -0.36 -5.63 2.00
N VAL A 59 0.08 -5.78 0.75
CA VAL A 59 0.60 -4.68 -0.06
C VAL A 59 -0.47 -3.59 -0.23
N LEU A 60 -1.67 -3.99 -0.63
CA LEU A 60 -2.79 -3.07 -0.82
C LEU A 60 -3.16 -2.35 0.48
N GLU A 61 -3.32 -3.08 1.56
CA GLU A 61 -3.71 -2.53 2.87
C GLU A 61 -2.69 -1.50 3.37
N ARG A 62 -1.41 -1.83 3.31
CA ARG A 62 -0.34 -0.90 3.72
C ARG A 62 -0.35 0.37 2.88
N HIS A 63 -0.53 0.23 1.58
CA HIS A 63 -0.55 1.40 0.69
C HIS A 63 -1.74 2.31 0.99
N LEU A 64 -2.93 1.74 1.17
CA LEU A 64 -4.13 2.52 1.50
C LEU A 64 -3.98 3.21 2.86
N ALA A 65 -3.47 2.49 3.87
CA ALA A 65 -3.21 3.07 5.19
C ALA A 65 -2.24 4.25 5.11
N ARG A 66 -1.16 4.09 4.37
CA ARG A 66 -0.16 5.14 4.19
C ARG A 66 -0.73 6.34 3.44
N THR A 67 -1.53 6.11 2.43
CA THR A 67 -2.22 7.17 1.68
C THR A 67 -3.16 7.94 2.60
N CYS A 68 -3.92 7.26 3.44
CA CYS A 68 -4.77 7.92 4.44
C CYS A 68 -3.96 8.77 5.40
N ILE A 69 -2.91 8.21 5.98
CA ILE A 69 -2.05 8.92 6.94
C ILE A 69 -1.43 10.17 6.30
N SER A 70 -0.95 10.07 5.07
CA SER A 70 -0.37 11.22 4.35
C SER A 70 -1.39 12.33 4.08
N ARG A 71 -2.67 12.00 4.07
CA ARG A 71 -3.76 12.97 3.89
C ARG A 71 -4.36 13.44 5.22
N GLY A 72 -3.76 13.06 6.35
CA GLY A 72 -4.26 13.40 7.67
C GLY A 72 -5.51 12.64 8.08
N VAL A 73 -5.80 11.54 7.43
CA VAL A 73 -6.97 10.71 7.71
C VAL A 73 -6.55 9.58 8.65
N THR A 74 -7.27 9.44 9.75
CA THR A 74 -7.01 8.39 10.74
C THR A 74 -8.24 7.51 10.93
N SER A 75 -8.03 6.33 11.50
CA SER A 75 -9.12 5.42 11.88
C SER A 75 -9.17 5.27 13.40
N SER A 76 -10.37 5.20 13.94
CA SER A 76 -10.58 4.88 15.35
C SER A 76 -10.41 3.39 15.65
N LYS A 77 -10.40 2.54 14.62
CA LYS A 77 -10.21 1.10 14.76
C LYS A 77 -8.76 0.76 15.06
N LYS A 78 -8.53 -0.25 15.90
CA LYS A 78 -7.18 -0.72 16.21
C LYS A 78 -6.50 -1.34 14.99
N ASP A 79 -7.23 -2.19 14.26
CA ASP A 79 -6.73 -2.90 13.09
C ASP A 79 -7.68 -2.65 11.90
N PRO A 80 -7.57 -1.48 11.23
CA PRO A 80 -8.43 -1.17 10.11
C PRO A 80 -8.17 -2.12 8.93
N SER A 81 -9.24 -2.55 8.27
CA SER A 81 -9.17 -3.40 7.09
C SER A 81 -8.98 -2.56 5.81
N ILE A 82 -8.77 -3.24 4.69
CA ILE A 82 -8.78 -2.59 3.36
C ILE A 82 -10.08 -1.82 3.16
N SER A 83 -11.21 -2.42 3.51
CA SER A 83 -12.53 -1.80 3.38
C SER A 83 -12.63 -0.52 4.23
N ASP A 84 -12.11 -0.54 5.45
CA ASP A 84 -12.12 0.63 6.32
C ASP A 84 -11.33 1.80 5.72
N TRP A 85 -10.12 1.54 5.22
CA TRP A 85 -9.31 2.55 4.57
C TRP A 85 -9.94 3.05 3.26
N ASN A 86 -10.55 2.15 2.51
CA ASN A 86 -11.23 2.48 1.27
C ASN A 86 -12.40 3.45 1.51
N ASP A 87 -13.20 3.20 2.54
CA ASP A 87 -14.30 4.08 2.92
C ASP A 87 -13.79 5.47 3.32
N LYS A 88 -12.69 5.53 4.07
CA LYS A 88 -12.06 6.79 4.46
C LYS A 88 -11.59 7.60 3.25
N LEU A 89 -10.97 6.95 2.27
CA LEU A 89 -10.50 7.62 1.07
C LEU A 89 -11.66 8.13 0.20
N LYS A 90 -12.78 7.43 0.19
CA LYS A 90 -13.99 7.91 -0.46
C LYS A 90 -14.58 9.13 0.26
N GLU A 91 -14.63 9.10 1.59
CA GLU A 91 -15.15 10.22 2.38
C GLU A 91 -14.40 11.53 2.11
N VAL A 92 -13.08 11.46 1.92
CA VAL A 92 -12.25 12.64 1.64
C VAL A 92 -12.09 12.93 0.14
N ASN A 93 -12.89 12.28 -0.70
CA ASN A 93 -12.89 12.44 -2.15
C ASN A 93 -11.57 12.10 -2.83
N ALA A 94 -10.72 11.28 -2.19
CA ALA A 94 -9.51 10.74 -2.82
C ALA A 94 -9.87 9.67 -3.85
N PHE A 95 -10.95 8.93 -3.60
CA PHE A 95 -11.53 7.97 -4.53
C PHE A 95 -12.92 8.41 -4.96
N ASP A 96 -13.20 8.31 -6.26
CA ASP A 96 -14.55 8.36 -6.78
C ASP A 96 -15.27 7.02 -6.57
N LEU A 97 -16.54 6.94 -6.95
CA LEU A 97 -17.33 5.73 -6.78
C LEU A 97 -16.75 4.52 -7.55
N PRO A 98 -16.34 4.65 -8.82
CA PRO A 98 -15.71 3.53 -9.53
C PRO A 98 -14.43 3.04 -8.87
N ALA A 99 -13.56 3.92 -8.43
CA ALA A 99 -12.33 3.55 -7.73
C ALA A 99 -12.63 2.84 -6.41
N TRP A 100 -13.59 3.38 -5.64
CA TRP A 100 -14.03 2.75 -4.39
C TRP A 100 -14.58 1.34 -4.63
N ARG A 101 -15.42 1.16 -5.64
CA ARG A 101 -15.96 -0.17 -6.00
C ARG A 101 -14.86 -1.15 -6.38
N GLY A 102 -13.86 -0.68 -7.14
CA GLY A 102 -12.73 -1.49 -7.53
C GLY A 102 -11.96 -2.01 -6.32
N VAL A 103 -11.67 -1.16 -5.36
CA VAL A 103 -10.98 -1.55 -4.11
C VAL A 103 -11.85 -2.48 -3.26
N GLN A 104 -13.16 -2.26 -3.19
CA GLN A 104 -14.07 -3.18 -2.48
C GLN A 104 -14.04 -4.58 -3.10
N ARG A 105 -14.00 -4.67 -4.41
CA ARG A 105 -13.84 -5.96 -5.10
C ARG A 105 -12.55 -6.67 -4.69
N LEU A 106 -11.44 -5.94 -4.65
CA LEU A 106 -10.16 -6.48 -4.23
C LEU A 106 -10.17 -6.92 -2.75
N SER A 107 -10.84 -6.15 -1.90
CA SER A 107 -11.06 -6.51 -0.49
C SER A 107 -11.82 -7.83 -0.35
N ASP A 108 -12.86 -8.03 -1.15
CA ASP A 108 -13.64 -9.26 -1.16
C ASP A 108 -12.78 -10.47 -1.55
N ILE A 109 -11.95 -10.33 -2.59
CA ILE A 109 -11.03 -11.38 -3.01
C ILE A 109 -10.01 -11.69 -1.91
N ARG A 110 -9.45 -10.66 -1.30
CA ARG A 110 -8.52 -10.83 -0.17
C ARG A 110 -9.17 -11.62 0.97
N ASN A 111 -10.42 -11.34 1.27
CA ASN A 111 -11.15 -12.05 2.31
C ASN A 111 -11.33 -13.54 1.97
N LEU A 112 -11.59 -13.88 0.71
CA LEU A 112 -11.59 -15.28 0.27
C LEU A 112 -10.25 -15.96 0.51
N CYS A 113 -9.15 -15.26 0.29
CA CYS A 113 -7.80 -15.81 0.47
C CYS A 113 -7.46 -16.04 1.95
N CYS A 114 -7.94 -15.20 2.85
CA CYS A 114 -7.56 -15.20 4.26
C CYS A 114 -8.54 -15.93 5.18
N HIS A 115 -9.74 -16.26 4.71
CA HIS A 115 -10.76 -16.94 5.50
C HIS A 115 -10.99 -18.38 4.99
N PRO A 116 -10.41 -19.40 5.66
CA PRO A 116 -10.44 -20.77 5.16
C PRO A 116 -11.82 -21.40 5.17
N LYS A 117 -12.80 -20.82 5.88
CA LYS A 117 -14.18 -21.30 5.92
C LYS A 117 -15.01 -20.93 4.70
N GLN A 118 -14.52 -19.99 3.89
CA GLN A 118 -15.16 -19.62 2.64
C GLN A 118 -14.63 -20.51 1.52
N ARG A 119 -15.29 -20.44 0.33
CA ARG A 119 -14.82 -21.16 -0.82
C ARG A 119 -13.37 -20.77 -1.16
N ASP A 120 -12.68 -21.61 -1.87
CA ASP A 120 -11.34 -21.28 -2.36
C ASP A 120 -11.40 -20.17 -3.41
N PRO A 121 -10.43 -19.25 -3.41
CA PRO A 121 -10.31 -18.28 -4.49
C PRO A 121 -9.90 -19.00 -5.78
N THR A 122 -10.33 -18.44 -6.92
CA THR A 122 -9.86 -18.91 -8.21
C THR A 122 -8.55 -18.25 -8.59
N LYS A 123 -7.83 -18.86 -9.53
CA LYS A 123 -6.60 -18.28 -10.08
C LYS A 123 -6.86 -16.87 -10.65
N ASP A 124 -7.94 -16.71 -11.40
CA ASP A 124 -8.29 -15.44 -12.02
C ASP A 124 -8.59 -14.37 -10.97
N GLU A 125 -9.26 -14.72 -9.88
CA GLU A 125 -9.51 -13.79 -8.76
C GLU A 125 -8.22 -13.35 -8.09
N VAL A 126 -7.31 -14.26 -7.82
CA VAL A 126 -6.02 -13.93 -7.20
C VAL A 126 -5.19 -13.05 -8.14
N GLU A 127 -5.18 -13.34 -9.43
CA GLU A 127 -4.52 -12.52 -10.44
C GLU A 127 -5.13 -11.12 -10.49
N GLU A 128 -6.45 -11.00 -10.44
CA GLU A 128 -7.16 -9.73 -10.35
C GLU A 128 -6.72 -8.91 -9.11
N LEU A 129 -6.60 -9.57 -7.97
CA LEU A 129 -6.14 -8.92 -6.73
C LEU A 129 -4.70 -8.43 -6.86
N ILE A 130 -3.80 -9.25 -7.38
CA ILE A 130 -2.39 -8.88 -7.56
C ILE A 130 -2.26 -7.70 -8.53
N ASN A 131 -2.91 -7.78 -9.68
CA ASN A 131 -2.86 -6.73 -10.69
C ASN A 131 -3.52 -5.44 -10.20
N GLY A 132 -4.62 -5.55 -9.48
CA GLY A 132 -5.31 -4.40 -8.89
C GLY A 132 -4.48 -3.71 -7.81
N ALA A 133 -3.85 -4.48 -6.93
CA ALA A 133 -2.95 -3.94 -5.91
C ALA A 133 -1.75 -3.23 -6.54
N ASP A 134 -1.12 -3.85 -7.53
CA ASP A 134 0.01 -3.27 -8.26
C ASP A 134 -0.37 -1.93 -8.92
N LYS A 135 -1.52 -1.90 -9.59
CA LYS A 135 -2.02 -0.68 -10.23
C LYS A 135 -2.28 0.44 -9.22
N ILE A 136 -2.91 0.14 -8.10
CA ILE A 136 -3.24 1.13 -7.06
C ILE A 136 -1.97 1.69 -6.45
N VAL A 137 -1.01 0.83 -6.12
CA VAL A 137 0.29 1.25 -5.57
C VAL A 137 1.02 2.21 -6.50
N LYS A 138 0.93 2.01 -7.82
CA LYS A 138 1.60 2.85 -8.82
C LYS A 138 0.87 4.14 -9.17
N THR A 139 -0.45 4.19 -8.93
CA THR A 139 -1.29 5.31 -9.38
C THR A 139 -1.85 6.17 -8.27
N VAL A 140 -1.96 5.64 -7.05
CA VAL A 140 -2.52 6.35 -5.89
C VAL A 140 -1.40 6.74 -4.95
N LEU A 141 -1.20 8.03 -4.82
CA LEU A 141 -0.18 8.63 -3.94
C LEU A 141 -0.76 9.13 -2.64
#